data_f2f687573f33c3835c7fef585b3d360c
#
_entry.id   f2f687573f33c3835c7fef585b3d360c
#
_cell.length_a   1.000
_cell.length_b   1.000
_cell.length_c   1.000
_cell.angle_alpha   90.00
_cell.angle_beta   90.00
_cell.angle_gamma   90.00
#
_symmetry.space_group_name_H-M   'P 1'
#
loop_
_entity.id
_entity.type
_entity.pdbx_description
1 polymer ?
#
loop_
_entity_poly.entity_id
_entity_poly.type
_entity_poly.pdbx_seq_one_letter_code
_entity_poly.pdbx_strand_id
1 'polypeptide(L)'
;MHRERCAPALLILATGTLAFVVGCVGKIGSIGSSEATVFSNGPVTINYATARLTNVQYVNTVQDLFPNVTLPGLSLPTENVTDGFTNASSGQTVTSVLVSDYQSSAEAIAQALSSNPSGFLSCQPTTTADENACAQSFIAQFGKSAYRRPLTADESTRMLAFYQLDRASDDFPTAMAAVVQVFLQSPSFVYRLEAGTGAQNNGLVPLTSYEVASRLSYFLTNSMPDATLLQAADADALQTPDQVEAQARRLFMTPRARATAAAVNYQWLNLVKVESLSKDATAFPSFTPAIGQALHDSTVMFVDYAFWTQDSLGALLTDSHAFVNDSLAPLYGLAPAGSSDLQLVTVDPTQRAGILTQAGLLAGLANTVNDSPVQRGLLVLKSFLCASPPPPPAGVSTTPPAFDPETPMTTRQRMETEHALGSCAACHTQMDSIGFAFENYDALGQWRTQDNGIAVDASSSLTGTDVDSSFVGAVSLAQKLSQSQDVAQCVSYQWLRYALGLDTSQINLAAASAIASTFQAADGAFSELLVAITRSDYFRSIAVSK
;
A
#
# COMPACT_ATOMS: atom_id res chain seq x y z
N MET A 1 36.21 -37.18 -6.28
CA MET A 1 36.17 -38.65 -6.12
C MET A 1 35.51 -38.94 -4.77
N HIS A 2 34.26 -39.30 -4.77
CA HIS A 2 33.61 -40.34 -3.96
C HIS A 2 32.13 -40.37 -4.38
N ARG A 3 31.83 -41.41 -5.17
CA ARG A 3 30.46 -41.83 -5.49
C ARG A 3 30.01 -42.72 -4.34
N GLU A 4 28.92 -42.44 -3.70
CA GLU A 4 28.19 -43.44 -2.92
C GLU A 4 26.94 -43.88 -3.69
N ARG A 5 26.91 -45.20 -3.94
CA ARG A 5 25.80 -45.90 -4.58
C ARG A 5 24.84 -46.39 -3.50
N CYS A 6 23.56 -46.12 -3.65
CA CYS A 6 22.53 -46.83 -2.89
C CYS A 6 22.30 -48.21 -3.47
N ALA A 7 22.43 -49.23 -2.63
CA ALA A 7 22.07 -50.62 -2.94
C ALA A 7 20.69 -50.94 -2.34
N PRO A 8 19.88 -51.83 -2.98
CA PRO A 8 18.56 -52.19 -2.47
C PRO A 8 18.65 -53.24 -1.36
N ALA A 9 17.94 -53.05 -0.26
CA ALA A 9 17.79 -54.07 0.79
C ALA A 9 16.52 -54.89 0.59
N LEU A 10 16.68 -56.17 0.75
CA LEU A 10 15.75 -57.29 0.52
C LEU A 10 14.69 -57.36 1.65
N LEU A 11 13.47 -57.69 1.29
CA LEU A 11 12.31 -57.91 2.14
C LEU A 11 12.44 -59.18 2.98
N ILE A 12 12.14 -59.12 4.28
CA ILE A 12 11.76 -60.30 5.09
C ILE A 12 10.38 -59.98 5.71
N LEU A 13 9.39 -60.81 5.37
CA LEU A 13 8.04 -60.79 5.96
C LEU A 13 8.08 -61.28 7.39
N ALA A 14 7.49 -60.49 8.32
CA ALA A 14 6.96 -60.96 9.57
C ALA A 14 5.67 -60.21 9.90
N THR A 15 4.64 -60.96 10.18
CA THR A 15 3.26 -60.57 10.47
C THR A 15 3.17 -59.72 11.73
N GLY A 16 2.45 -58.58 11.70
CA GLY A 16 2.06 -57.83 12.89
C GLY A 16 1.60 -56.42 12.60
N THR A 17 0.30 -56.20 12.73
CA THR A 17 -0.43 -54.92 12.96
C THR A 17 -0.08 -53.72 12.08
N LEU A 18 -0.98 -53.41 11.13
CA LEU A 18 -1.05 -52.17 10.36
C LEU A 18 -1.32 -50.99 11.28
N ALA A 19 -0.35 -50.22 11.62
CA ALA A 19 -0.51 -48.83 12.04
C ALA A 19 -0.46 -47.95 10.80
N PHE A 20 -1.60 -47.41 10.38
CA PHE A 20 -1.64 -46.34 9.36
C PHE A 20 -0.94 -45.09 9.91
N VAL A 21 0.30 -44.89 9.54
CA VAL A 21 0.94 -43.60 9.60
C VAL A 21 0.38 -42.81 8.41
N VAL A 22 -0.62 -41.96 8.68
CA VAL A 22 -1.05 -40.94 7.73
C VAL A 22 0.10 -39.92 7.64
N GLY A 23 1.03 -40.15 6.75
CA GLY A 23 1.97 -39.14 6.35
C GLY A 23 1.18 -38.02 5.67
N CYS A 24 1.25 -36.81 6.19
CA CYS A 24 0.79 -35.63 5.49
C CYS A 24 1.59 -35.49 4.19
N VAL A 25 1.08 -36.08 3.10
CA VAL A 25 1.48 -35.72 1.75
C VAL A 25 0.86 -34.36 1.51
N GLY A 26 1.64 -33.31 1.74
CA GLY A 26 1.31 -31.99 1.24
C GLY A 26 1.13 -32.14 -0.28
N LYS A 27 -0.10 -32.05 -0.75
CA LYS A 27 -0.35 -31.83 -2.18
C LYS A 27 0.27 -30.47 -2.50
N ILE A 28 1.47 -30.48 -3.05
CA ILE A 28 1.92 -29.40 -3.93
C ILE A 28 0.90 -29.43 -5.06
N GLY A 29 0.03 -28.42 -5.11
CA GLY A 29 -0.93 -28.30 -6.20
C GLY A 29 -0.16 -28.36 -7.50
N SER A 30 -0.37 -29.45 -8.27
CA SER A 30 0.05 -29.48 -9.66
C SER A 30 -0.64 -28.31 -10.33
N ILE A 31 0.11 -27.34 -10.84
CA ILE A 31 -0.34 -26.46 -11.91
C ILE A 31 -0.44 -27.38 -13.14
N GLY A 32 -1.49 -28.18 -13.18
CA GLY A 32 -1.84 -29.09 -14.26
C GLY A 32 -2.86 -28.38 -15.12
N SER A 33 -2.47 -28.13 -16.32
CA SER A 33 -3.28 -28.04 -17.55
C SER A 33 -4.79 -27.82 -17.35
N SER A 34 -5.26 -26.68 -17.86
CA SER A 34 -6.63 -26.28 -18.14
C SER A 34 -7.47 -25.87 -16.91
N GLU A 35 -7.86 -24.60 -16.91
CA GLU A 35 -8.88 -23.99 -16.04
C GLU A 35 -8.46 -23.69 -14.60
N ALA A 36 -7.37 -22.98 -14.40
CA ALA A 36 -7.24 -22.17 -13.20
C ALA A 36 -7.02 -20.72 -13.64
N THR A 37 -8.10 -20.03 -13.92
CA THR A 37 -8.11 -18.58 -13.77
C THR A 37 -7.65 -18.31 -12.34
N VAL A 38 -6.56 -17.55 -12.16
CA VAL A 38 -6.02 -17.11 -10.87
C VAL A 38 -7.11 -16.35 -10.09
N PHE A 39 -8.16 -15.94 -10.77
CA PHE A 39 -9.32 -15.17 -10.33
C PHE A 39 -10.47 -16.12 -10.00
N SER A 40 -10.53 -16.58 -8.75
CA SER A 40 -11.59 -17.49 -8.33
C SER A 40 -12.89 -16.71 -8.09
N ASN A 41 -13.98 -17.15 -8.71
CA ASN A 41 -15.35 -16.82 -8.32
C ASN A 41 -15.77 -17.57 -7.01
N GLY A 42 -14.81 -17.83 -6.14
CA GLY A 42 -15.05 -18.47 -4.86
C GLY A 42 -15.87 -17.58 -3.92
N PRO A 43 -16.38 -18.11 -2.81
CA PRO A 43 -17.10 -17.31 -1.83
C PRO A 43 -16.22 -16.19 -1.30
N VAL A 44 -16.80 -15.00 -1.10
CA VAL A 44 -16.10 -13.86 -0.51
C VAL A 44 -15.71 -14.21 0.93
N THR A 45 -14.46 -13.97 1.28
CA THR A 45 -13.94 -14.10 2.65
C THR A 45 -13.34 -12.78 3.07
N ILE A 46 -13.82 -12.19 4.17
CA ILE A 46 -13.28 -10.99 4.80
C ILE A 46 -13.26 -11.20 6.31
N ASN A 47 -12.08 -11.11 6.91
CA ASN A 47 -11.86 -11.19 8.35
C ASN A 47 -11.41 -9.81 8.84
N TYR A 48 -12.35 -9.00 9.31
CA TYR A 48 -12.04 -7.68 9.85
C TYR A 48 -11.25 -7.79 11.15
N ALA A 49 -10.34 -6.86 11.35
CA ALA A 49 -9.57 -6.71 12.56
C ALA A 49 -9.54 -5.24 12.99
N THR A 50 -9.38 -5.02 14.30
CA THR A 50 -9.22 -3.66 14.82
C THR A 50 -7.92 -3.05 14.29
N ALA A 51 -8.03 -1.95 13.57
CA ALA A 51 -6.89 -1.23 13.00
C ALA A 51 -6.41 -0.13 13.96
N ARG A 52 -5.11 -0.13 14.27
CA ARG A 52 -4.44 0.99 14.90
C ARG A 52 -4.24 2.12 13.86
N LEU A 53 -4.22 3.38 14.30
CA LEU A 53 -3.76 4.46 13.44
C LEU A 53 -2.30 4.22 13.02
N THR A 54 -2.00 4.43 11.74
CA THR A 54 -0.59 4.49 11.31
C THR A 54 0.08 5.73 11.90
N ASN A 55 1.41 5.78 11.89
CA ASN A 55 2.14 6.95 12.36
C ASN A 55 1.72 8.21 11.63
N VAL A 56 1.54 8.13 10.31
CA VAL A 56 1.04 9.25 9.49
C VAL A 56 -0.36 9.65 9.92
N GLN A 57 -1.26 8.69 10.15
CA GLN A 57 -2.63 8.96 10.60
C GLN A 57 -2.66 9.56 12.00
N TYR A 58 -1.81 9.09 12.91
CA TYR A 58 -1.67 9.67 14.26
C TYR A 58 -1.21 11.12 14.20
N VAL A 59 -0.10 11.38 13.48
CA VAL A 59 0.47 12.73 13.34
C VAL A 59 -0.53 13.69 12.69
N ASN A 60 -1.16 13.29 11.59
CA ASN A 60 -2.17 14.12 10.91
C ASN A 60 -3.36 14.42 11.80
N THR A 61 -3.85 13.42 12.55
CA THR A 61 -4.97 13.60 13.48
C THR A 61 -4.62 14.60 14.58
N VAL A 62 -3.41 14.50 15.16
CA VAL A 62 -2.95 15.44 16.18
C VAL A 62 -2.82 16.86 15.62
N GLN A 63 -2.28 17.00 14.40
CA GLN A 63 -2.19 18.31 13.74
C GLN A 63 -3.57 18.95 13.49
N ASP A 64 -4.55 18.14 13.06
CA ASP A 64 -5.91 18.62 12.81
C ASP A 64 -6.68 18.95 14.11
N LEU A 65 -6.35 18.29 15.22
CA LEU A 65 -6.90 18.64 16.53
C LEU A 65 -6.39 20.00 17.04
N PHE A 66 -5.19 20.41 16.63
CA PHE A 66 -4.53 21.64 17.14
C PHE A 66 -3.99 22.54 16.00
N PRO A 67 -4.86 23.02 15.10
CA PRO A 67 -4.41 23.78 13.92
C PRO A 67 -3.75 25.12 14.24
N ASN A 68 -3.95 25.63 15.44
CA ASN A 68 -3.44 26.94 15.89
C ASN A 68 -2.24 26.83 16.86
N VAL A 69 -1.70 25.61 17.04
CA VAL A 69 -0.55 25.35 17.92
C VAL A 69 0.61 24.79 17.13
N THR A 70 1.78 25.37 17.31
CA THR A 70 3.01 24.76 16.79
C THR A 70 3.35 23.54 17.65
N LEU A 71 3.14 22.36 17.09
CA LEU A 71 3.39 21.10 17.78
C LEU A 71 4.86 20.69 17.64
N PRO A 72 5.42 19.97 18.64
CA PRO A 72 6.75 19.37 18.53
C PRO A 72 6.76 18.28 17.46
N GLY A 73 7.94 18.01 16.90
CA GLY A 73 8.15 16.82 16.06
C GLY A 73 7.94 15.55 16.89
N LEU A 74 7.12 14.63 16.39
CA LEU A 74 6.85 13.37 17.06
C LEU A 74 7.82 12.30 16.55
N SER A 75 8.46 11.57 17.47
CA SER A 75 9.33 10.44 17.14
C SER A 75 8.58 9.16 17.39
N LEU A 76 8.15 8.50 16.32
CA LEU A 76 7.47 7.20 16.36
C LEU A 76 8.33 6.17 15.62
N PRO A 77 8.36 4.90 16.05
CA PRO A 77 9.19 3.87 15.42
C PRO A 77 8.68 3.58 14.01
N THR A 78 9.59 3.13 13.13
CA THR A 78 9.22 2.74 11.76
C THR A 78 8.13 1.67 11.76
N GLU A 79 7.15 1.82 10.90
CA GLU A 79 6.05 0.87 10.76
C GLU A 79 6.45 -0.34 9.92
N ASN A 80 5.89 -1.49 10.27
CA ASN A 80 6.01 -2.69 9.47
C ASN A 80 5.16 -2.55 8.20
N VAL A 81 5.71 -3.03 7.09
CA VAL A 81 4.97 -3.20 5.82
C VAL A 81 4.52 -4.65 5.73
N THR A 82 3.22 -4.88 5.65
CA THR A 82 2.64 -6.21 5.49
C THR A 82 1.90 -6.27 4.16
N ASP A 83 2.29 -7.19 3.30
CA ASP A 83 1.73 -7.36 1.95
C ASP A 83 1.62 -6.05 1.16
N GLY A 84 2.63 -5.19 1.29
CA GLY A 84 2.76 -3.94 0.57
C GLY A 84 2.22 -2.70 1.30
N PHE A 85 1.49 -2.83 2.43
CA PHE A 85 0.89 -1.68 3.11
C PHE A 85 1.26 -1.59 4.60
N THR A 86 1.47 -0.36 5.07
CA THR A 86 1.76 -0.06 6.49
C THR A 86 0.51 -0.09 7.37
N ASN A 87 -0.69 0.07 6.78
CA ASN A 87 -1.96 0.10 7.50
C ASN A 87 -2.61 -1.29 7.67
N ALA A 88 -1.98 -2.37 7.18
CA ALA A 88 -2.48 -3.72 7.36
C ALA A 88 -2.47 -4.11 8.85
N SER A 89 -3.66 -4.40 9.39
CA SER A 89 -3.89 -4.59 10.84
C SER A 89 -3.05 -5.70 11.45
N SER A 90 -2.77 -6.77 10.71
CA SER A 90 -1.93 -7.88 11.18
C SER A 90 -0.46 -7.49 11.41
N GLY A 91 0.04 -6.47 10.70
CA GLY A 91 1.39 -5.93 10.88
C GLY A 91 1.50 -4.85 11.97
N GLN A 92 0.37 -4.35 12.48
CA GLN A 92 0.31 -3.24 13.42
C GLN A 92 0.50 -3.69 14.89
N THR A 93 1.62 -4.32 15.19
CA THR A 93 1.95 -4.79 16.54
C THR A 93 2.23 -3.61 17.48
N VAL A 94 1.64 -3.62 18.67
CA VAL A 94 1.94 -2.65 19.73
C VAL A 94 3.08 -3.18 20.57
N THR A 95 4.22 -2.49 20.50
CA THR A 95 5.40 -2.78 21.31
C THR A 95 5.48 -1.86 22.52
N SER A 96 6.25 -2.22 23.55
CA SER A 96 6.52 -1.34 24.70
C SER A 96 7.20 -0.03 24.26
N VAL A 97 8.03 -0.06 23.22
CA VAL A 97 8.65 1.15 22.64
C VAL A 97 7.59 2.07 22.09
N LEU A 98 6.67 1.57 21.26
CA LEU A 98 5.59 2.40 20.70
C LEU A 98 4.68 3.00 21.78
N VAL A 99 4.38 2.25 22.86
CA VAL A 99 3.61 2.79 24.00
C VAL A 99 4.35 3.92 24.69
N SER A 100 5.67 3.76 24.92
CA SER A 100 6.52 4.82 25.50
C SER A 100 6.60 6.05 24.58
N ASP A 101 6.65 5.86 23.27
CA ASP A 101 6.71 6.95 22.30
C ASP A 101 5.37 7.69 22.20
N TYR A 102 4.23 7.00 22.31
CA TYR A 102 2.93 7.65 22.44
C TYR A 102 2.84 8.49 23.73
N GLN A 103 3.35 7.96 24.84
CA GLN A 103 3.40 8.70 26.11
C GLN A 103 4.26 9.96 25.95
N SER A 104 5.51 9.82 25.52
CA SER A 104 6.43 10.95 25.34
C SER A 104 5.89 12.00 24.35
N SER A 105 5.24 11.53 23.27
CA SER A 105 4.60 12.41 22.29
C SER A 105 3.44 13.20 22.93
N ALA A 106 2.58 12.52 23.69
CA ALA A 106 1.44 13.17 24.36
C ALA A 106 1.89 14.16 25.44
N GLU A 107 2.97 13.83 26.19
CA GLU A 107 3.59 14.74 27.16
C GLU A 107 4.15 16.01 26.48
N ALA A 108 4.90 15.84 25.39
CA ALA A 108 5.46 16.97 24.64
C ALA A 108 4.36 17.86 24.03
N ILE A 109 3.27 17.27 23.54
CA ILE A 109 2.09 18.01 23.06
C ILE A 109 1.44 18.77 24.20
N ALA A 110 1.18 18.12 25.34
CA ALA A 110 0.57 18.77 26.51
C ALA A 110 1.41 19.96 27.00
N GLN A 111 2.73 19.84 27.00
CA GLN A 111 3.64 20.94 27.34
C GLN A 111 3.52 22.11 26.34
N ALA A 112 3.42 21.86 25.06
CA ALA A 112 3.22 22.88 24.04
C ALA A 112 1.86 23.57 24.21
N LEU A 113 0.81 22.82 24.55
CA LEU A 113 -0.53 23.35 24.80
C LEU A 113 -0.60 24.20 26.05
N SER A 114 -0.04 23.78 27.17
CA SER A 114 -0.02 24.58 28.43
C SER A 114 0.74 25.90 28.25
N SER A 115 1.73 25.91 27.35
CA SER A 115 2.47 27.15 27.00
C SER A 115 1.69 28.09 26.06
N ASN A 116 0.65 27.61 25.38
CA ASN A 116 -0.20 28.37 24.46
C ASN A 116 -1.69 28.04 24.68
N PRO A 117 -2.29 28.36 25.83
CA PRO A 117 -3.67 27.99 26.15
C PRO A 117 -4.70 28.49 25.13
N SER A 118 -4.53 29.71 24.61
CA SER A 118 -5.44 30.30 23.62
C SER A 118 -5.43 29.59 22.26
N GLY A 119 -4.41 28.79 21.99
CA GLY A 119 -4.30 28.00 20.77
C GLY A 119 -5.21 26.75 20.74
N PHE A 120 -5.67 26.27 21.90
CA PHE A 120 -6.53 25.08 21.99
C PHE A 120 -7.79 25.26 22.84
N LEU A 121 -7.83 26.21 23.80
CA LEU A 121 -9.01 26.50 24.62
C LEU A 121 -9.85 27.60 23.97
N SER A 122 -11.12 27.32 23.76
CA SER A 122 -12.09 28.31 23.25
C SER A 122 -12.70 29.19 24.33
N CYS A 123 -12.42 28.94 25.60
CA CYS A 123 -12.96 29.65 26.76
C CYS A 123 -11.83 30.22 27.64
N GLN A 124 -12.12 31.33 28.28
CA GLN A 124 -11.22 32.00 29.23
C GLN A 124 -11.97 32.20 30.57
N PRO A 125 -11.97 31.18 31.44
CA PRO A 125 -12.70 31.26 32.69
C PRO A 125 -12.09 32.27 33.63
N THR A 126 -12.94 32.93 34.43
CA THR A 126 -12.53 33.91 35.43
C THR A 126 -12.81 33.46 36.87
N THR A 127 -13.62 32.42 37.03
CA THR A 127 -13.93 31.76 38.30
C THR A 127 -13.79 30.25 38.21
N THR A 128 -13.65 29.58 39.35
CA THR A 128 -13.60 28.11 39.41
C THR A 128 -14.88 27.44 38.85
N ALA A 129 -16.03 28.08 38.99
CA ALA A 129 -17.28 27.58 38.39
C ALA A 129 -17.22 27.67 36.85
N ASP A 130 -16.68 28.77 36.31
CA ASP A 130 -16.47 28.91 34.86
C ASP A 130 -15.43 27.93 34.33
N GLU A 131 -14.37 27.64 35.12
CA GLU A 131 -13.38 26.61 34.76
C GLU A 131 -14.02 25.21 34.57
N ASN A 132 -14.90 24.81 35.52
CA ASN A 132 -15.59 23.53 35.42
C ASN A 132 -16.53 23.47 34.20
N ALA A 133 -17.26 24.54 33.91
CA ALA A 133 -18.13 24.62 32.73
C ALA A 133 -17.32 24.59 31.42
N CYS A 134 -16.19 25.30 31.39
CA CYS A 134 -15.26 25.27 30.27
C CYS A 134 -14.66 23.89 30.05
N ALA A 135 -14.17 23.22 31.11
CA ALA A 135 -13.61 21.88 31.04
C ALA A 135 -14.65 20.87 30.53
N GLN A 136 -15.89 20.93 31.02
CA GLN A 136 -16.98 20.06 30.57
C GLN A 136 -17.27 20.24 29.09
N SER A 137 -17.37 21.49 28.61
CA SER A 137 -17.59 21.79 27.20
C SER A 137 -16.42 21.32 26.31
N PHE A 138 -15.19 21.59 26.73
CA PHE A 138 -13.99 21.16 26.02
C PHE A 138 -13.90 19.63 25.93
N ILE A 139 -14.06 18.91 27.05
CA ILE A 139 -14.01 17.46 27.08
C ILE A 139 -15.04 16.87 26.12
N ALA A 140 -16.26 17.39 26.07
CA ALA A 140 -17.28 16.91 25.15
C ALA A 140 -16.93 17.15 23.69
N GLN A 141 -16.46 18.34 23.34
CA GLN A 141 -16.14 18.73 21.95
C GLN A 141 -14.83 18.10 21.47
N PHE A 142 -13.76 18.23 22.24
CA PHE A 142 -12.46 17.66 21.93
C PHE A 142 -12.52 16.13 21.89
N GLY A 143 -13.16 15.53 22.90
CA GLY A 143 -13.31 14.09 22.99
C GLY A 143 -14.11 13.51 21.82
N LYS A 144 -15.12 14.22 21.32
CA LYS A 144 -15.86 13.83 20.11
C LYS A 144 -14.94 13.79 18.89
N SER A 145 -14.08 14.81 18.70
CA SER A 145 -13.12 14.85 17.61
C SER A 145 -12.04 13.76 17.77
N ALA A 146 -11.47 13.63 18.96
CA ALA A 146 -10.40 12.68 19.27
C ALA A 146 -10.87 11.21 19.13
N TYR A 147 -12.07 10.88 19.64
CA TYR A 147 -12.63 9.52 19.53
C TYR A 147 -13.50 9.34 18.30
N ARG A 148 -13.67 10.40 17.49
CA ARG A 148 -14.42 10.38 16.22
C ARG A 148 -15.89 9.99 16.40
N ARG A 149 -16.40 10.13 17.63
CA ARG A 149 -17.79 9.90 18.06
C ARG A 149 -18.06 10.65 19.37
N PRO A 150 -19.30 10.92 19.74
CA PRO A 150 -19.60 11.43 21.07
C PRO A 150 -19.02 10.51 22.16
N LEU A 151 -18.53 11.13 23.24
CA LEU A 151 -18.13 10.39 24.43
C LEU A 151 -19.37 9.74 25.07
N THR A 152 -19.17 8.56 25.65
CA THR A 152 -20.17 7.98 26.53
C THR A 152 -20.24 8.78 27.84
N ALA A 153 -21.33 8.62 28.61
CA ALA A 153 -21.47 9.28 29.89
C ALA A 153 -20.33 8.91 30.87
N ASP A 154 -19.90 7.66 30.84
CA ASP A 154 -18.78 7.17 31.67
C ASP A 154 -17.44 7.76 31.24
N GLU A 155 -17.18 7.89 29.93
CA GLU A 155 -15.96 8.52 29.42
C GLU A 155 -15.90 9.98 29.82
N SER A 156 -17.00 10.72 29.65
CA SER A 156 -17.10 12.13 30.04
C SER A 156 -16.91 12.31 31.56
N THR A 157 -17.52 11.45 32.36
CA THR A 157 -17.40 11.50 33.82
C THR A 157 -15.96 11.23 34.27
N ARG A 158 -15.28 10.23 33.69
CA ARG A 158 -13.88 9.91 34.02
C ARG A 158 -12.94 11.04 33.63
N MET A 159 -13.10 11.65 32.46
CA MET A 159 -12.26 12.75 32.01
C MET A 159 -12.46 13.99 32.88
N LEU A 160 -13.69 14.30 33.28
CA LEU A 160 -13.97 15.41 34.19
C LEU A 160 -13.39 15.16 35.59
N ALA A 161 -13.50 13.95 36.11
CA ALA A 161 -12.90 13.58 37.39
C ALA A 161 -11.37 13.69 37.35
N PHE A 162 -10.73 13.26 36.25
CA PHE A 162 -9.30 13.42 36.02
C PHE A 162 -8.90 14.91 36.02
N TYR A 163 -9.61 15.74 35.24
CA TYR A 163 -9.41 17.19 35.25
C TYR A 163 -9.48 17.76 36.67
N GLN A 164 -10.50 17.42 37.44
CA GLN A 164 -10.68 17.95 38.81
C GLN A 164 -9.55 17.53 39.76
N LEU A 165 -9.05 16.32 39.60
CA LEU A 165 -7.91 15.79 40.36
C LEU A 165 -6.63 16.59 40.05
N ASP A 166 -6.32 16.78 38.76
CA ASP A 166 -5.12 17.44 38.30
C ASP A 166 -5.18 18.95 38.63
N ARG A 167 -6.34 19.58 38.45
CA ARG A 167 -6.60 20.98 38.77
C ARG A 167 -6.42 21.33 40.25
N ALA A 168 -6.46 20.36 41.15
CA ALA A 168 -6.19 20.57 42.58
C ALA A 168 -4.71 20.89 42.86
N SER A 169 -3.80 20.52 41.95
CA SER A 169 -2.35 20.71 42.07
C SER A 169 -1.80 21.73 41.06
N ASP A 170 -2.44 21.87 39.92
CA ASP A 170 -1.96 22.66 38.78
C ASP A 170 -2.93 23.80 38.40
N ASP A 171 -2.47 24.71 37.56
CA ASP A 171 -3.34 25.74 37.01
C ASP A 171 -4.31 25.19 35.96
N PHE A 172 -5.34 25.97 35.61
CA PHE A 172 -6.37 25.53 34.65
C PHE A 172 -5.84 25.13 33.29
N PRO A 173 -4.94 25.90 32.60
CA PRO A 173 -4.39 25.51 31.33
C PRO A 173 -3.56 24.20 31.39
N THR A 174 -2.78 24.03 32.43
CA THR A 174 -1.96 22.81 32.64
C THR A 174 -2.86 21.58 32.86
N ALA A 175 -3.86 21.71 33.72
CA ALA A 175 -4.82 20.62 33.95
C ALA A 175 -5.61 20.24 32.65
N MET A 176 -5.96 21.23 31.84
CA MET A 176 -6.61 20.97 30.56
C MET A 176 -5.67 20.30 29.54
N ALA A 177 -4.39 20.68 29.52
CA ALA A 177 -3.38 20.00 28.68
C ALA A 177 -3.14 18.58 29.13
N ALA A 178 -3.18 18.28 30.43
CA ALA A 178 -3.12 16.91 30.96
C ALA A 178 -4.33 16.06 30.53
N VAL A 179 -5.53 16.64 30.46
CA VAL A 179 -6.70 15.95 29.88
C VAL A 179 -6.44 15.56 28.41
N VAL A 180 -5.86 16.46 27.61
CA VAL A 180 -5.48 16.14 26.22
C VAL A 180 -4.48 14.98 26.19
N GLN A 181 -3.48 14.99 27.07
CA GLN A 181 -2.49 13.92 27.16
C GLN A 181 -3.16 12.55 27.41
N VAL A 182 -4.18 12.47 28.27
CA VAL A 182 -4.94 11.24 28.50
C VAL A 182 -5.71 10.80 27.26
N PHE A 183 -6.33 11.74 26.54
CA PHE A 183 -7.03 11.42 25.29
C PHE A 183 -6.08 10.81 24.25
N LEU A 184 -4.91 11.41 24.04
CA LEU A 184 -3.97 11.00 22.97
C LEU A 184 -3.32 9.63 23.21
N GLN A 185 -3.32 9.13 24.44
CA GLN A 185 -2.83 7.80 24.81
C GLN A 185 -3.95 6.75 24.90
N SER A 186 -5.21 7.18 24.83
CA SER A 186 -6.35 6.28 24.98
C SER A 186 -6.46 5.28 23.82
N PRO A 187 -6.81 4.02 24.09
CA PRO A 187 -7.14 3.07 23.01
C PRO A 187 -8.22 3.58 22.05
N SER A 188 -9.22 4.35 22.55
CA SER A 188 -10.25 4.95 21.70
C SER A 188 -9.71 6.02 20.74
N PHE A 189 -8.54 6.59 21.01
CA PHE A 189 -7.83 7.49 20.11
C PHE A 189 -6.95 6.71 19.15
N VAL A 190 -6.09 5.84 19.68
CA VAL A 190 -5.05 5.11 18.94
C VAL A 190 -5.64 4.09 17.95
N TYR A 191 -6.80 3.50 18.27
CA TYR A 191 -7.45 2.51 17.43
C TYR A 191 -8.73 3.05 16.78
N ARG A 192 -9.02 2.55 15.59
CA ARG A 192 -10.34 2.67 14.97
C ARG A 192 -11.18 1.51 15.46
N LEU A 193 -12.03 1.77 16.46
CA LEU A 193 -12.94 0.78 17.02
C LEU A 193 -14.20 0.75 16.15
N GLU A 194 -14.50 -0.39 15.56
CA GLU A 194 -15.63 -0.63 14.68
C GLU A 194 -16.39 -1.85 15.19
N ALA A 195 -17.60 -1.63 15.70
CA ALA A 195 -18.44 -2.68 16.26
C ALA A 195 -19.70 -2.91 15.41
N GLY A 196 -20.12 -1.89 14.68
CA GLY A 196 -21.38 -1.88 13.95
C GLY A 196 -22.60 -1.85 14.86
N THR A 197 -23.78 -1.75 14.27
CA THR A 197 -25.06 -1.75 14.97
C THR A 197 -26.17 -2.32 14.10
N GLY A 198 -27.20 -2.88 14.72
CA GLY A 198 -28.36 -3.42 14.01
C GLY A 198 -28.29 -4.91 13.69
N ALA A 199 -29.17 -5.33 12.80
CA ALA A 199 -29.31 -6.75 12.43
C ALA A 199 -28.21 -7.16 11.44
N GLN A 200 -27.68 -8.35 11.62
CA GLN A 200 -26.74 -8.96 10.68
C GLN A 200 -27.46 -9.30 9.36
N ASN A 201 -26.87 -8.89 8.24
CA ASN A 201 -27.30 -9.25 6.89
C ASN A 201 -26.15 -9.90 6.12
N ASN A 202 -26.35 -11.11 5.62
CA ASN A 202 -25.33 -11.90 4.90
C ASN A 202 -23.98 -11.98 5.64
N GLY A 203 -23.99 -12.09 6.97
CA GLY A 203 -22.76 -12.15 7.77
C GLY A 203 -22.13 -10.78 8.09
N LEU A 204 -22.71 -9.69 7.62
CA LEU A 204 -22.25 -8.32 7.82
C LEU A 204 -23.18 -7.58 8.78
N VAL A 205 -22.62 -6.75 9.66
CA VAL A 205 -23.33 -5.81 10.51
C VAL A 205 -23.01 -4.40 10.03
N PRO A 206 -24.01 -3.55 9.75
CA PRO A 206 -23.79 -2.17 9.32
C PRO A 206 -23.01 -1.38 10.37
N LEU A 207 -22.09 -0.55 9.92
CA LEU A 207 -21.39 0.41 10.76
C LEU A 207 -22.32 1.59 11.11
N THR A 208 -22.10 2.19 12.27
CA THR A 208 -22.72 3.48 12.63
C THR A 208 -22.20 4.59 11.70
N SER A 209 -22.95 5.69 11.58
CA SER A 209 -22.50 6.86 10.79
C SER A 209 -21.15 7.41 11.27
N TYR A 210 -20.82 7.34 12.56
CA TYR A 210 -19.52 7.75 13.08
C TYR A 210 -18.39 6.81 12.67
N GLU A 211 -18.63 5.50 12.67
CA GLU A 211 -17.65 4.50 12.22
C GLU A 211 -17.40 4.62 10.72
N VAL A 212 -18.46 4.83 9.91
CA VAL A 212 -18.34 5.12 8.47
C VAL A 212 -17.55 6.41 8.24
N ALA A 213 -17.86 7.49 8.97
CA ALA A 213 -17.13 8.75 8.89
C ALA A 213 -15.64 8.56 9.19
N SER A 214 -15.32 7.84 10.26
CA SER A 214 -13.95 7.51 10.63
C SER A 214 -13.24 6.73 9.51
N ARG A 215 -13.84 5.63 9.04
CA ARG A 215 -13.28 4.79 7.98
C ARG A 215 -13.04 5.60 6.69
N LEU A 216 -14.02 6.39 6.28
CA LEU A 216 -13.99 7.21 5.07
C LEU A 216 -12.87 8.28 5.14
N SER A 217 -12.77 8.97 6.27
CA SER A 217 -11.75 10.00 6.45
C SER A 217 -10.34 9.43 6.45
N TYR A 218 -10.07 8.38 7.23
CA TYR A 218 -8.75 7.76 7.24
C TYR A 218 -8.38 7.09 5.90
N PHE A 219 -9.34 6.55 5.17
CA PHE A 219 -9.11 6.00 3.83
C PHE A 219 -8.68 7.09 2.84
N LEU A 220 -9.43 8.21 2.80
CA LEU A 220 -9.24 9.23 1.76
C LEU A 220 -8.25 10.33 2.16
N THR A 221 -8.11 10.63 3.46
CA THR A 221 -7.34 11.79 3.91
C THR A 221 -6.26 11.47 4.95
N ASN A 222 -6.10 10.21 5.33
CA ASN A 222 -5.16 9.78 6.39
C ASN A 222 -5.28 10.62 7.66
N SER A 223 -6.49 11.08 8.01
CA SER A 223 -6.75 11.87 9.22
C SER A 223 -8.16 11.64 9.74
N MET A 224 -8.47 12.27 10.89
CA MET A 224 -9.80 12.24 11.49
C MET A 224 -10.87 12.90 10.60
N PRO A 225 -12.17 12.57 10.79
CA PRO A 225 -13.26 13.25 10.11
C PRO A 225 -13.24 14.77 10.33
N ASP A 226 -13.40 15.53 9.26
CA ASP A 226 -13.59 16.97 9.35
C ASP A 226 -14.97 17.34 9.91
N ALA A 227 -15.19 18.62 10.21
CA ALA A 227 -16.43 19.09 10.82
C ALA A 227 -17.67 18.75 9.99
N THR A 228 -17.58 18.84 8.66
CA THR A 228 -18.68 18.50 7.74
C THR A 228 -19.04 17.02 7.81
N LEU A 229 -18.02 16.15 7.85
CA LEU A 229 -18.24 14.72 7.93
C LEU A 229 -18.77 14.30 9.32
N LEU A 230 -18.30 14.94 10.41
CA LEU A 230 -18.87 14.74 11.75
C LEU A 230 -20.32 15.21 11.84
N GLN A 231 -20.68 16.34 11.19
CA GLN A 231 -22.09 16.79 11.11
C GLN A 231 -22.97 15.80 10.35
N ALA A 232 -22.48 15.22 9.25
CA ALA A 232 -23.19 14.16 8.56
C ALA A 232 -23.39 12.92 9.44
N ALA A 233 -22.39 12.57 10.25
CA ALA A 233 -22.50 11.48 11.22
C ALA A 233 -23.50 11.81 12.36
N ASP A 234 -23.54 13.06 12.87
CA ASP A 234 -24.52 13.52 13.85
C ASP A 234 -25.97 13.41 13.36
N ALA A 235 -26.15 13.65 12.05
CA ALA A 235 -27.46 13.58 11.39
C ALA A 235 -27.82 12.15 10.94
N ASP A 236 -27.01 11.17 11.27
CA ASP A 236 -27.11 9.77 10.79
C ASP A 236 -27.18 9.67 9.25
N ALA A 237 -26.51 10.58 8.54
CA ALA A 237 -26.55 10.75 7.09
C ALA A 237 -25.36 10.06 6.38
N LEU A 238 -24.94 8.87 6.87
CA LEU A 238 -23.89 8.02 6.27
C LEU A 238 -24.33 6.55 6.22
N GLN A 239 -25.64 6.29 6.19
CA GLN A 239 -26.21 4.94 6.21
C GLN A 239 -26.40 4.34 4.80
N THR A 240 -26.58 5.18 3.78
CA THR A 240 -26.81 4.71 2.40
C THR A 240 -25.57 4.88 1.53
N PRO A 241 -25.41 4.07 0.45
CA PRO A 241 -24.32 4.22 -0.50
C PRO A 241 -24.22 5.64 -1.06
N ASP A 242 -25.34 6.28 -1.40
CA ASP A 242 -25.34 7.61 -2.01
C ASP A 242 -24.91 8.72 -1.03
N GLN A 243 -25.28 8.58 0.25
CA GLN A 243 -24.82 9.51 1.29
C GLN A 243 -23.29 9.41 1.49
N VAL A 244 -22.75 8.19 1.50
CA VAL A 244 -21.31 7.95 1.64
C VAL A 244 -20.58 8.45 0.40
N GLU A 245 -21.08 8.18 -0.81
CA GLU A 245 -20.52 8.69 -2.06
C GLU A 245 -20.41 10.21 -2.07
N ALA A 246 -21.47 10.93 -1.67
CA ALA A 246 -21.46 12.39 -1.64
C ALA A 246 -20.29 12.94 -0.79
N GLN A 247 -20.02 12.33 0.37
CA GLN A 247 -18.89 12.70 1.21
C GLN A 247 -17.55 12.20 0.64
N ALA A 248 -17.49 11.02 0.03
CA ALA A 248 -16.30 10.50 -0.62
C ALA A 248 -15.82 11.43 -1.74
N ARG A 249 -16.73 11.84 -2.63
CA ARG A 249 -16.41 12.78 -3.73
C ARG A 249 -15.93 14.14 -3.20
N ARG A 250 -16.56 14.65 -2.14
CA ARG A 250 -16.13 15.89 -1.50
C ARG A 250 -14.71 15.78 -0.93
N LEU A 251 -14.42 14.72 -0.18
CA LEU A 251 -13.09 14.49 0.42
C LEU A 251 -12.02 14.25 -0.63
N PHE A 252 -12.35 13.52 -1.70
CA PHE A 252 -11.43 13.25 -2.80
C PHE A 252 -10.86 14.52 -3.44
N MET A 253 -11.63 15.60 -3.47
CA MET A 253 -11.20 16.89 -4.04
C MET A 253 -10.24 17.69 -3.14
N THR A 254 -9.86 17.16 -1.98
CA THR A 254 -8.97 17.86 -1.05
C THR A 254 -7.48 17.61 -1.36
N PRO A 255 -6.58 18.55 -1.09
CA PRO A 255 -5.14 18.34 -1.23
C PRO A 255 -4.63 17.15 -0.38
N ARG A 256 -5.28 16.89 0.76
CA ARG A 256 -4.91 15.77 1.65
C ARG A 256 -5.26 14.43 1.02
N ALA A 257 -6.34 14.34 0.26
CA ALA A 257 -6.68 13.12 -0.49
C ALA A 257 -5.63 12.83 -1.57
N ARG A 258 -5.13 13.86 -2.25
CA ARG A 258 -4.04 13.71 -3.22
C ARG A 258 -2.76 13.16 -2.55
N ALA A 259 -2.38 13.71 -1.40
CA ALA A 259 -1.23 13.21 -0.65
C ALA A 259 -1.43 11.76 -0.16
N THR A 260 -2.66 11.41 0.26
CA THR A 260 -3.00 10.04 0.67
C THR A 260 -2.90 9.07 -0.50
N ALA A 261 -3.49 9.40 -1.65
CA ALA A 261 -3.43 8.54 -2.83
C ALA A 261 -1.99 8.38 -3.34
N ALA A 262 -1.17 9.43 -3.30
CA ALA A 262 0.26 9.35 -3.62
C ALA A 262 0.97 8.34 -2.70
N ALA A 263 0.71 8.37 -1.38
CA ALA A 263 1.28 7.43 -0.43
C ALA A 263 0.80 5.98 -0.64
N VAL A 264 -0.47 5.79 -1.04
CA VAL A 264 -1.01 4.46 -1.40
C VAL A 264 -0.34 3.92 -2.65
N ASN A 265 -0.29 4.72 -3.72
CA ASN A 265 0.36 4.33 -4.97
C ASN A 265 1.85 4.03 -4.78
N TYR A 266 2.53 4.81 -3.93
CA TYR A 266 3.93 4.58 -3.56
C TYR A 266 4.14 3.20 -2.95
N GLN A 267 3.27 2.79 -2.05
CA GLN A 267 3.30 1.48 -1.41
C GLN A 267 2.88 0.36 -2.37
N TRP A 268 1.76 0.52 -3.08
CA TRP A 268 1.23 -0.46 -4.03
C TRP A 268 2.23 -0.81 -5.14
N LEU A 269 2.88 0.21 -5.72
CA LEU A 269 3.86 0.04 -6.81
C LEU A 269 5.28 -0.22 -6.30
N ASN A 270 5.47 -0.35 -4.97
CA ASN A 270 6.77 -0.59 -4.33
C ASN A 270 7.84 0.44 -4.72
N LEU A 271 7.45 1.72 -4.79
CA LEU A 271 8.34 2.80 -5.22
C LEU A 271 9.46 3.12 -4.22
N VAL A 272 9.45 2.53 -3.01
CA VAL A 272 10.57 2.56 -2.07
C VAL A 272 11.88 2.05 -2.72
N LYS A 273 11.77 1.18 -3.72
CA LYS A 273 12.91 0.70 -4.52
C LYS A 273 13.59 1.80 -5.33
N VAL A 274 12.90 2.91 -5.60
CA VAL A 274 13.42 4.04 -6.37
C VAL A 274 14.00 5.14 -5.46
N GLU A 275 13.74 5.09 -4.15
CA GLU A 275 14.17 6.12 -3.18
C GLU A 275 15.68 6.22 -3.02
N SER A 276 16.39 5.08 -3.09
CA SER A 276 17.81 4.96 -2.76
C SER A 276 18.56 4.23 -3.87
N LEU A 277 18.52 4.77 -5.10
CA LEU A 277 19.21 4.17 -6.23
C LEU A 277 20.73 4.23 -6.03
N SER A 278 21.37 3.08 -6.19
CA SER A 278 22.82 2.95 -6.24
C SER A 278 23.22 2.14 -7.46
N LYS A 279 24.20 2.64 -8.22
CA LYS A 279 24.74 1.99 -9.41
C LYS A 279 26.26 1.92 -9.34
N ASP A 280 26.81 0.89 -9.97
CA ASP A 280 28.25 0.72 -10.07
C ASP A 280 28.86 1.83 -10.94
N ALA A 281 29.85 2.55 -10.43
CA ALA A 281 30.46 3.69 -11.10
C ALA A 281 31.28 3.30 -12.35
N THR A 282 31.71 2.05 -12.46
CA THR A 282 32.41 1.54 -13.64
C THR A 282 31.43 1.22 -14.76
N ALA A 283 30.30 0.58 -14.42
CA ALA A 283 29.25 0.25 -15.38
C ALA A 283 28.46 1.48 -15.81
N PHE A 284 28.21 2.42 -14.88
CA PHE A 284 27.41 3.62 -15.11
C PHE A 284 28.13 4.89 -14.63
N PRO A 285 29.20 5.31 -15.31
CA PRO A 285 30.03 6.44 -14.87
C PRO A 285 29.31 7.79 -14.87
N SER A 286 28.22 7.92 -15.61
CA SER A 286 27.37 9.12 -15.63
C SER A 286 26.33 9.16 -14.49
N PHE A 287 26.10 8.06 -13.78
CA PHE A 287 25.12 8.03 -12.70
C PHE A 287 25.61 8.79 -11.47
N THR A 288 24.77 9.65 -10.93
CA THR A 288 25.02 10.42 -9.71
C THR A 288 23.81 10.31 -8.76
N PRO A 289 23.97 10.60 -7.46
CA PRO A 289 22.82 10.69 -6.55
C PRO A 289 21.74 11.67 -7.02
N ALA A 290 22.12 12.75 -7.70
CA ALA A 290 21.17 13.73 -8.25
C ALA A 290 20.33 13.11 -9.40
N ILE A 291 20.93 12.28 -10.24
CA ILE A 291 20.18 11.51 -11.26
C ILE A 291 19.26 10.49 -10.58
N GLY A 292 19.72 9.85 -9.52
CA GLY A 292 18.88 8.94 -8.72
C GLY A 292 17.63 9.64 -8.17
N GLN A 293 17.81 10.83 -7.59
CA GLN A 293 16.69 11.64 -7.09
C GLN A 293 15.75 12.08 -8.23
N ALA A 294 16.29 12.52 -9.35
CA ALA A 294 15.48 12.92 -10.51
C ALA A 294 14.67 11.73 -11.07
N LEU A 295 15.22 10.53 -11.10
CA LEU A 295 14.52 9.29 -11.49
C LEU A 295 13.37 8.96 -10.52
N HIS A 296 13.61 9.12 -9.22
CA HIS A 296 12.56 8.97 -8.20
C HIS A 296 11.42 9.96 -8.45
N ASP A 297 11.74 11.25 -8.49
CA ASP A 297 10.75 12.32 -8.63
C ASP A 297 9.97 12.21 -9.95
N SER A 298 10.65 11.90 -11.05
CA SER A 298 10.04 11.63 -12.36
C SER A 298 9.00 10.50 -12.27
N THR A 299 9.34 9.40 -11.60
CA THR A 299 8.45 8.25 -11.45
C THR A 299 7.22 8.59 -10.59
N VAL A 300 7.42 9.28 -9.47
CA VAL A 300 6.33 9.71 -8.59
C VAL A 300 5.41 10.70 -9.30
N MET A 301 5.97 11.68 -10.03
CA MET A 301 5.19 12.64 -10.80
C MET A 301 4.39 11.97 -11.93
N PHE A 302 4.93 10.94 -12.58
CA PHE A 302 4.18 10.19 -13.59
C PHE A 302 2.98 9.44 -12.98
N VAL A 303 3.15 8.80 -11.83
CA VAL A 303 2.05 8.11 -11.14
C VAL A 303 0.96 9.09 -10.71
N ASP A 304 1.35 10.23 -10.16
CA ASP A 304 0.42 11.30 -9.78
C ASP A 304 -0.32 11.86 -11.00
N TYR A 305 0.37 12.07 -12.12
CA TYR A 305 -0.23 12.51 -13.38
C TYR A 305 -1.26 11.49 -13.91
N ALA A 306 -0.92 10.20 -13.94
CA ALA A 306 -1.82 9.16 -14.42
C ALA A 306 -3.05 9.00 -13.50
N PHE A 307 -2.87 9.15 -12.19
CA PHE A 307 -3.93 9.00 -11.19
C PHE A 307 -4.86 10.24 -11.14
N TRP A 308 -4.31 11.47 -11.14
CA TRP A 308 -5.09 12.68 -10.91
C TRP A 308 -5.43 13.46 -12.18
N THR A 309 -4.53 13.51 -13.16
CA THR A 309 -4.75 14.30 -14.38
C THR A 309 -5.42 13.48 -15.46
N GLN A 310 -5.00 12.23 -15.64
CA GLN A 310 -5.59 11.31 -16.58
C GLN A 310 -6.76 10.53 -15.97
N ASP A 311 -6.76 10.35 -14.65
CA ASP A 311 -7.74 9.57 -13.90
C ASP A 311 -8.00 8.20 -14.55
N SER A 312 -6.93 7.46 -14.92
CA SER A 312 -7.06 6.28 -15.76
C SER A 312 -6.00 5.22 -15.48
N LEU A 313 -6.44 3.98 -15.21
CA LEU A 313 -5.59 2.80 -15.20
C LEU A 313 -4.96 2.55 -16.57
N GLY A 314 -5.72 2.79 -17.64
CA GLY A 314 -5.21 2.71 -19.01
C GLY A 314 -4.02 3.65 -19.20
N ALA A 315 -4.12 4.91 -18.77
CA ALA A 315 -3.01 5.86 -18.85
C ALA A 315 -1.83 5.45 -17.95
N LEU A 316 -2.08 4.94 -16.73
CA LEU A 316 -1.01 4.43 -15.87
C LEU A 316 -0.18 3.34 -16.56
N LEU A 317 -0.81 2.52 -17.40
CA LEU A 317 -0.16 1.41 -18.09
C LEU A 317 0.36 1.75 -19.48
N THR A 318 -0.28 2.69 -20.22
CA THR A 318 0.00 2.86 -21.67
C THR A 318 0.32 4.28 -22.11
N ASP A 319 0.28 5.28 -21.24
CA ASP A 319 0.59 6.66 -21.60
C ASP A 319 2.07 6.81 -22.02
N SER A 320 2.32 7.52 -23.13
CA SER A 320 3.65 7.73 -23.69
C SER A 320 4.28 9.06 -23.28
N HIS A 321 4.09 9.46 -22.02
CA HIS A 321 4.76 10.62 -21.42
C HIS A 321 5.71 10.20 -20.29
N ALA A 322 6.66 11.07 -20.00
CA ALA A 322 7.53 11.00 -18.84
C ALA A 322 7.82 12.42 -18.32
N PHE A 323 8.19 12.54 -17.06
CA PHE A 323 8.71 13.79 -16.51
C PHE A 323 10.23 13.78 -16.63
N VAL A 324 10.78 14.66 -17.47
CA VAL A 324 12.20 14.65 -17.86
C VAL A 324 12.80 16.03 -17.72
N ASN A 325 14.02 16.10 -17.17
CA ASN A 325 14.89 17.25 -17.18
C ASN A 325 16.16 16.95 -18.00
N ASP A 326 17.07 17.91 -18.13
CA ASP A 326 18.30 17.73 -18.91
C ASP A 326 19.16 16.55 -18.44
N SER A 327 19.14 16.22 -17.15
CA SER A 327 19.92 15.08 -16.61
C SER A 327 19.33 13.72 -16.99
N LEU A 328 18.02 13.63 -17.17
CA LEU A 328 17.30 12.41 -17.54
C LEU A 328 17.12 12.25 -19.06
N ALA A 329 17.20 13.34 -19.83
CA ALA A 329 16.98 13.34 -21.28
C ALA A 329 17.75 12.23 -22.03
N PRO A 330 19.05 11.97 -21.74
CA PRO A 330 19.79 10.89 -22.40
C PRO A 330 19.21 9.50 -22.14
N LEU A 331 18.64 9.23 -20.96
CA LEU A 331 18.03 7.94 -20.61
C LEU A 331 16.77 7.65 -21.42
N TYR A 332 16.11 8.71 -21.88
CA TYR A 332 14.91 8.63 -22.72
C TYR A 332 15.22 8.81 -24.22
N GLY A 333 16.50 8.93 -24.60
CA GLY A 333 16.89 9.19 -26.00
C GLY A 333 16.50 10.57 -26.49
N LEU A 334 16.31 11.53 -25.59
CA LEU A 334 15.89 12.89 -25.88
C LEU A 334 17.10 13.87 -25.86
N ALA A 335 17.01 14.94 -26.63
CA ALA A 335 17.93 16.06 -26.47
C ALA A 335 17.58 16.86 -25.22
N PRO A 336 18.58 17.40 -24.49
CA PRO A 336 18.34 18.32 -23.39
C PRO A 336 17.49 19.53 -23.83
N ALA A 337 16.50 19.90 -23.00
CA ALA A 337 15.60 21.01 -23.28
C ALA A 337 16.02 22.35 -22.65
N GLY A 338 17.15 22.38 -21.93
CA GLY A 338 17.65 23.54 -21.20
C GLY A 338 16.96 23.77 -19.86
N SER A 339 16.41 22.70 -19.23
CA SER A 339 15.70 22.78 -17.95
C SER A 339 16.28 21.82 -16.92
N SER A 340 16.57 22.35 -15.73
CA SER A 340 16.84 21.53 -14.53
C SER A 340 15.58 20.94 -13.91
N ASP A 341 14.41 21.53 -14.19
CA ASP A 341 13.13 21.10 -13.64
C ASP A 341 12.52 19.99 -14.51
N LEU A 342 11.88 19.04 -13.87
CA LEU A 342 11.17 17.96 -14.54
C LEU A 342 9.96 18.52 -15.31
N GLN A 343 9.92 18.27 -16.62
CA GLN A 343 8.85 18.68 -17.51
C GLN A 343 8.16 17.45 -18.11
N LEU A 344 6.83 17.51 -18.25
CA LEU A 344 6.07 16.48 -18.94
C LEU A 344 6.42 16.53 -20.44
N VAL A 345 7.00 15.46 -20.96
CA VAL A 345 7.40 15.32 -22.36
C VAL A 345 6.85 14.04 -22.97
N THR A 346 6.57 14.07 -24.26
CA THR A 346 6.24 12.87 -25.03
C THR A 346 7.51 12.08 -25.30
N VAL A 347 7.48 10.78 -25.05
CA VAL A 347 8.56 9.84 -25.33
C VAL A 347 8.18 8.93 -26.51
N ASP A 348 9.15 8.19 -27.07
CA ASP A 348 8.91 7.26 -28.17
C ASP A 348 7.91 6.16 -27.74
N PRO A 349 6.69 6.12 -28.29
CA PRO A 349 5.66 5.16 -27.89
C PRO A 349 5.98 3.71 -28.30
N THR A 350 7.00 3.49 -29.15
CA THR A 350 7.48 2.16 -29.50
C THR A 350 8.44 1.60 -28.45
N GLN A 351 8.98 2.47 -27.60
CA GLN A 351 9.95 2.14 -26.56
C GLN A 351 9.37 2.35 -25.15
N ARG A 352 8.41 3.25 -24.97
CA ARG A 352 7.91 3.66 -23.65
C ARG A 352 6.38 3.67 -23.61
N ALA A 353 5.83 3.03 -22.58
CA ALA A 353 4.40 3.02 -22.31
C ALA A 353 4.16 2.85 -20.80
N GLY A 354 3.52 3.84 -20.20
CA GLY A 354 3.09 3.82 -18.80
C GLY A 354 4.21 3.61 -17.79
N ILE A 355 3.77 3.28 -16.57
CA ILE A 355 4.63 3.12 -15.40
C ILE A 355 5.67 2.00 -15.59
N LEU A 356 5.32 0.91 -16.25
CA LEU A 356 6.18 -0.26 -16.42
C LEU A 356 7.47 0.05 -17.20
N THR A 357 7.51 1.14 -17.95
CA THR A 357 8.67 1.55 -18.74
C THR A 357 9.30 2.86 -18.25
N GLN A 358 8.85 3.43 -17.14
CA GLN A 358 9.52 4.59 -16.54
C GLN A 358 10.92 4.21 -16.08
N ALA A 359 11.92 5.01 -16.47
CA ALA A 359 13.32 4.68 -16.21
C ALA A 359 13.63 4.49 -14.71
N GLY A 360 13.03 5.32 -13.84
CA GLY A 360 13.22 5.21 -12.39
C GLY A 360 12.70 3.90 -11.83
N LEU A 361 11.48 3.46 -12.23
CA LEU A 361 10.96 2.16 -11.78
C LEU A 361 11.85 1.01 -12.24
N LEU A 362 12.26 1.00 -13.50
CA LEU A 362 13.14 -0.03 -14.06
C LEU A 362 14.51 -0.06 -13.36
N ALA A 363 15.05 1.12 -13.01
CA ALA A 363 16.29 1.25 -12.27
C ALA A 363 16.15 0.74 -10.82
N GLY A 364 15.03 1.01 -10.16
CA GLY A 364 14.73 0.52 -8.80
C GLY A 364 14.56 -1.00 -8.74
N LEU A 365 14.10 -1.62 -9.83
CA LEU A 365 13.94 -3.06 -9.98
C LEU A 365 15.16 -3.77 -10.59
N ALA A 366 16.31 -3.11 -10.66
CA ALA A 366 17.55 -3.63 -11.19
C ALA A 366 18.62 -3.74 -10.10
N ASN A 367 19.66 -4.53 -10.38
CA ASN A 367 20.86 -4.57 -9.55
C ASN A 367 21.76 -3.34 -9.84
N THR A 368 22.91 -3.26 -9.17
CA THR A 368 23.84 -2.14 -9.37
C THR A 368 24.50 -2.13 -10.76
N VAL A 369 24.64 -3.30 -11.38
CA VAL A 369 25.28 -3.48 -12.70
C VAL A 369 24.31 -3.96 -13.76
N ASN A 370 23.47 -4.95 -13.43
CA ASN A 370 22.60 -5.64 -14.37
C ASN A 370 21.13 -5.33 -14.08
N ASP A 371 20.31 -5.36 -15.10
CA ASP A 371 18.86 -5.44 -14.97
C ASP A 371 18.43 -6.75 -14.25
N SER A 372 17.17 -6.84 -13.89
CA SER A 372 16.63 -8.02 -13.20
C SER A 372 15.25 -8.38 -13.75
N PRO A 373 15.18 -9.30 -14.70
CA PRO A 373 13.91 -9.82 -15.21
C PRO A 373 13.01 -10.34 -14.09
N VAL A 374 13.58 -11.05 -13.11
CA VAL A 374 12.87 -11.59 -11.93
C VAL A 374 12.12 -10.49 -11.17
N GLN A 375 12.80 -9.38 -10.83
CA GLN A 375 12.18 -8.30 -10.06
C GLN A 375 11.10 -7.56 -10.87
N ARG A 376 11.35 -7.36 -12.17
CA ARG A 376 10.41 -6.71 -13.09
C ARG A 376 9.17 -7.58 -13.31
N GLY A 377 9.34 -8.88 -13.53
CA GLY A 377 8.23 -9.85 -13.63
C GLY A 377 7.45 -9.98 -12.33
N LEU A 378 8.14 -10.00 -11.19
CA LEU A 378 7.52 -10.08 -9.87
C LEU A 378 6.67 -8.84 -9.54
N LEU A 379 7.09 -7.64 -9.96
CA LEU A 379 6.24 -6.43 -9.83
C LEU A 379 4.93 -6.61 -10.59
N VAL A 380 4.98 -7.05 -11.85
CA VAL A 380 3.77 -7.25 -12.66
C VAL A 380 2.85 -8.28 -12.00
N LEU A 381 3.41 -9.42 -11.58
CA LEU A 381 2.64 -10.47 -10.90
C LEU A 381 1.96 -9.95 -9.63
N LYS A 382 2.70 -9.29 -8.74
CA LYS A 382 2.17 -8.87 -7.43
C LYS A 382 1.25 -7.66 -7.52
N SER A 383 1.65 -6.63 -8.27
CA SER A 383 0.94 -5.35 -8.26
C SER A 383 -0.21 -5.29 -9.25
N PHE A 384 -0.13 -6.04 -10.37
CA PHE A 384 -1.15 -5.96 -11.43
C PHE A 384 -1.92 -7.26 -11.65
N LEU A 385 -1.37 -8.41 -11.25
CA LEU A 385 -2.03 -9.70 -11.41
C LEU A 385 -2.39 -10.38 -10.07
N CYS A 386 -2.07 -9.75 -8.92
CA CYS A 386 -2.31 -10.28 -7.59
C CYS A 386 -1.84 -11.74 -7.39
N ALA A 387 -0.84 -12.15 -8.17
CA ALA A 387 -0.20 -13.44 -8.09
C ALA A 387 1.09 -13.32 -7.27
N SER A 388 1.20 -14.08 -6.19
CA SER A 388 2.38 -14.10 -5.33
C SER A 388 3.03 -15.46 -5.41
N PRO A 389 4.14 -15.61 -6.15
CA PRO A 389 4.93 -16.83 -6.10
C PRO A 389 5.37 -17.12 -4.65
N PRO A 390 5.49 -18.38 -4.25
CA PRO A 390 5.99 -18.73 -2.94
C PRO A 390 7.41 -18.17 -2.74
N PRO A 391 7.83 -17.90 -1.48
CA PRO A 391 9.18 -17.46 -1.22
C PRO A 391 10.20 -18.53 -1.64
N PRO A 392 11.44 -18.14 -2.01
CA PRO A 392 12.49 -19.09 -2.34
C PRO A 392 12.69 -20.10 -1.21
N PRO A 393 12.92 -21.38 -1.52
CA PRO A 393 13.26 -22.38 -0.51
C PRO A 393 14.49 -21.97 0.30
N ALA A 394 14.53 -22.37 1.57
CA ALA A 394 15.68 -22.06 2.43
C ALA A 394 16.99 -22.64 1.83
N GLY A 395 18.05 -21.83 1.81
CA GLY A 395 19.38 -22.22 1.30
C GLY A 395 19.56 -22.05 -0.22
N VAL A 396 18.55 -21.56 -0.95
CA VAL A 396 18.72 -21.21 -2.36
C VAL A 396 19.33 -19.79 -2.46
N SER A 397 20.38 -19.66 -3.29
CA SER A 397 20.95 -18.33 -3.59
C SER A 397 19.97 -17.52 -4.43
N THR A 398 19.69 -16.31 -4.00
CA THR A 398 18.93 -15.31 -4.77
C THR A 398 19.84 -14.32 -5.50
N THR A 399 21.17 -14.54 -5.43
CA THR A 399 22.13 -13.71 -6.16
C THR A 399 22.15 -14.14 -7.62
N PRO A 400 21.97 -13.20 -8.57
CA PRO A 400 22.05 -13.52 -10.00
C PRO A 400 23.42 -14.12 -10.35
N PRO A 401 23.50 -14.99 -11.37
CA PRO A 401 24.77 -15.52 -11.86
C PRO A 401 25.72 -14.40 -12.27
N ALA A 402 27.00 -14.53 -11.93
CA ALA A 402 28.02 -13.56 -12.32
C ALA A 402 28.15 -13.52 -13.86
N PHE A 403 28.42 -12.31 -14.37
CA PHE A 403 28.80 -12.14 -15.77
C PHE A 403 30.19 -12.75 -16.00
N ASP A 404 30.32 -13.60 -17.01
CA ASP A 404 31.59 -14.15 -17.49
C ASP A 404 31.97 -13.49 -18.83
N PRO A 405 33.02 -12.65 -18.88
CA PRO A 405 33.44 -12.01 -20.10
C PRO A 405 34.01 -12.96 -21.16
N GLU A 406 34.42 -14.16 -20.77
CA GLU A 406 34.95 -15.17 -21.70
C GLU A 406 33.83 -15.93 -22.43
N THR A 407 32.63 -15.98 -21.83
CA THR A 407 31.43 -16.61 -22.41
C THR A 407 30.27 -15.59 -22.40
N PRO A 408 30.29 -14.60 -23.32
CA PRO A 408 29.27 -13.54 -23.29
C PRO A 408 27.87 -14.14 -23.52
N MET A 409 26.96 -13.84 -22.60
CA MET A 409 25.54 -14.18 -22.66
C MET A 409 24.71 -12.95 -22.33
N THR A 410 23.50 -12.85 -22.88
CA THR A 410 22.53 -11.88 -22.42
C THR A 410 22.07 -12.21 -20.99
N THR A 411 21.49 -11.24 -20.29
CA THR A 411 20.87 -11.45 -18.97
C THR A 411 19.82 -12.56 -19.06
N ARG A 412 18.98 -12.53 -20.09
CA ARG A 412 18.00 -13.57 -20.37
C ARG A 412 18.63 -14.96 -20.48
N GLN A 413 19.66 -15.14 -21.32
CA GLN A 413 20.31 -16.44 -21.54
C GLN A 413 20.90 -17.01 -20.24
N ARG A 414 21.48 -16.15 -19.38
CA ARG A 414 21.98 -16.58 -18.06
C ARG A 414 20.84 -17.06 -17.17
N MET A 415 19.73 -16.30 -17.10
CA MET A 415 18.58 -16.68 -16.29
C MET A 415 17.91 -17.96 -16.78
N GLU A 416 17.71 -18.12 -18.09
CA GLU A 416 17.16 -19.35 -18.68
C GLU A 416 18.02 -20.58 -18.34
N THR A 417 19.35 -20.45 -18.34
CA THR A 417 20.26 -21.53 -18.00
C THR A 417 20.15 -21.94 -16.52
N GLU A 418 20.10 -20.96 -15.61
CA GLU A 418 20.09 -21.18 -14.16
C GLU A 418 18.70 -21.63 -13.66
N HIS A 419 17.64 -21.03 -14.17
CA HIS A 419 16.29 -21.24 -13.68
C HIS A 419 15.56 -22.42 -14.33
N ALA A 420 16.08 -22.98 -15.44
CA ALA A 420 15.49 -24.16 -16.08
C ALA A 420 15.60 -25.45 -15.27
N LEU A 421 16.42 -25.47 -14.20
CA LEU A 421 16.79 -26.68 -13.49
C LEU A 421 15.97 -26.90 -12.20
N GLY A 422 15.39 -28.08 -12.06
CA GLY A 422 14.84 -28.60 -10.82
C GLY A 422 13.67 -27.80 -10.24
N SER A 423 13.73 -27.52 -8.94
CA SER A 423 12.67 -26.81 -8.20
C SER A 423 12.54 -25.32 -8.54
N CYS A 424 13.56 -24.72 -9.16
CA CYS A 424 13.56 -23.30 -9.53
C CYS A 424 12.55 -23.01 -10.65
N ALA A 425 12.43 -23.91 -11.64
CA ALA A 425 11.56 -23.76 -12.80
C ALA A 425 10.07 -23.53 -12.42
N ALA A 426 9.61 -24.15 -11.33
CA ALA A 426 8.20 -24.04 -10.91
C ALA A 426 7.74 -22.60 -10.61
N CYS A 427 8.63 -21.77 -10.06
CA CYS A 427 8.34 -20.37 -9.75
C CYS A 427 8.83 -19.43 -10.85
N HIS A 428 10.01 -19.71 -11.42
CA HIS A 428 10.66 -18.83 -12.37
C HIS A 428 10.02 -18.83 -13.76
N THR A 429 9.39 -19.92 -14.19
CA THR A 429 8.73 -20.00 -15.51
C THR A 429 7.76 -18.82 -15.74
N GLN A 430 6.96 -18.47 -14.76
CA GLN A 430 6.01 -17.37 -14.90
C GLN A 430 6.66 -16.00 -14.70
N MET A 431 7.49 -15.84 -13.64
CA MET A 431 8.18 -14.58 -13.35
C MET A 431 9.11 -14.15 -14.47
N ASP A 432 9.96 -15.07 -14.92
CA ASP A 432 10.98 -14.78 -15.90
C ASP A 432 10.36 -14.55 -17.28
N SER A 433 9.32 -15.33 -17.64
CA SER A 433 8.60 -15.12 -18.88
C SER A 433 8.08 -13.69 -18.98
N ILE A 434 7.42 -13.16 -17.95
CA ILE A 434 6.95 -11.76 -17.92
C ILE A 434 8.14 -10.80 -17.89
N GLY A 435 9.17 -11.12 -17.11
CA GLY A 435 10.35 -10.29 -16.92
C GLY A 435 11.18 -10.09 -18.18
N PHE A 436 11.25 -11.09 -19.06
CA PHE A 436 11.97 -10.99 -20.33
C PHE A 436 11.38 -9.96 -21.31
N ALA A 437 10.14 -9.55 -21.12
CA ALA A 437 9.58 -8.41 -21.85
C ALA A 437 10.38 -7.10 -21.66
N PHE A 438 11.15 -7.02 -20.59
CA PHE A 438 11.90 -5.81 -20.21
C PHE A 438 13.38 -5.85 -20.62
N GLU A 439 13.83 -6.83 -21.38
CA GLU A 439 15.25 -7.00 -21.78
C GLU A 439 15.80 -5.82 -22.61
N ASN A 440 14.91 -5.06 -23.28
CA ASN A 440 15.28 -3.84 -23.97
C ASN A 440 15.68 -2.67 -23.05
N TYR A 441 15.67 -2.87 -21.72
CA TYR A 441 16.07 -1.81 -20.78
C TYR A 441 17.19 -2.30 -19.87
N ASP A 442 18.26 -1.52 -19.82
CA ASP A 442 19.40 -1.79 -18.94
C ASP A 442 19.08 -1.56 -17.45
N ALA A 443 20.10 -1.56 -16.60
CA ALA A 443 19.95 -1.34 -15.17
C ALA A 443 19.63 0.11 -14.76
N LEU A 444 19.75 1.08 -15.67
CA LEU A 444 19.26 2.46 -15.49
C LEU A 444 17.87 2.69 -16.11
N GLY A 445 17.29 1.67 -16.74
CA GLY A 445 16.07 1.80 -17.51
C GLY A 445 16.27 2.50 -18.85
N GLN A 446 17.51 2.64 -19.35
CA GLN A 446 17.80 3.14 -20.67
C GLN A 446 17.49 2.08 -21.74
N TRP A 447 16.93 2.49 -22.88
CA TRP A 447 16.63 1.58 -23.98
C TRP A 447 17.91 1.04 -24.63
N ARG A 448 17.94 -0.28 -24.87
CA ARG A 448 19.03 -0.98 -25.56
C ARG A 448 18.50 -1.98 -26.59
N THR A 449 19.27 -2.26 -27.63
CA THR A 449 19.02 -3.32 -28.63
C THR A 449 20.00 -4.47 -28.53
N GLN A 450 21.02 -4.32 -27.69
CA GLN A 450 22.03 -5.35 -27.41
C GLN A 450 22.30 -5.44 -25.91
N ASP A 451 22.58 -6.64 -25.44
CA ASP A 451 23.07 -6.93 -24.10
C ASP A 451 24.37 -7.76 -24.24
N ASN A 452 25.48 -7.23 -23.68
CA ASN A 452 26.83 -7.83 -23.81
C ASN A 452 27.25 -8.08 -25.28
N GLY A 453 26.85 -7.20 -26.20
CA GLY A 453 27.16 -7.30 -27.64
C GLY A 453 26.27 -8.29 -28.41
N ILE A 454 25.31 -8.93 -27.75
CA ILE A 454 24.35 -9.87 -28.35
C ILE A 454 23.00 -9.15 -28.51
N ALA A 455 22.30 -9.42 -29.62
CA ALA A 455 20.98 -8.85 -29.84
C ALA A 455 20.01 -9.25 -28.74
N VAL A 456 19.24 -8.28 -28.24
CA VAL A 456 18.21 -8.52 -27.22
C VAL A 456 17.06 -9.34 -27.80
N ASP A 457 16.64 -10.37 -27.07
CA ASP A 457 15.39 -11.08 -27.27
C ASP A 457 14.40 -10.73 -26.13
N ALA A 458 13.41 -9.88 -26.44
CA ALA A 458 12.35 -9.49 -25.53
C ALA A 458 11.03 -10.27 -25.79
N SER A 459 11.09 -11.41 -26.48
CA SER A 459 9.92 -12.29 -26.66
C SER A 459 9.45 -12.84 -25.31
N SER A 460 8.14 -12.89 -25.09
CA SER A 460 7.55 -13.15 -23.79
C SER A 460 6.15 -13.75 -23.94
N SER A 461 5.54 -14.19 -22.84
CA SER A 461 4.17 -14.65 -22.82
C SER A 461 3.50 -14.40 -21.46
N LEU A 462 2.20 -14.14 -21.50
CA LEU A 462 1.30 -14.23 -20.35
C LEU A 462 0.59 -15.57 -20.39
N THR A 463 0.45 -16.21 -19.23
CA THR A 463 -0.27 -17.47 -19.04
C THR A 463 -1.03 -17.47 -17.73
N GLY A 464 -2.26 -17.98 -17.73
CA GLY A 464 -3.12 -18.04 -16.56
C GLY A 464 -3.84 -16.72 -16.29
N THR A 465 -4.04 -15.89 -17.31
CA THR A 465 -4.77 -14.63 -17.28
C THR A 465 -5.85 -14.58 -18.36
N ASP A 466 -6.74 -13.62 -18.28
CA ASP A 466 -7.77 -13.36 -19.32
C ASP A 466 -7.19 -12.80 -20.65
N VAL A 467 -5.90 -12.46 -20.68
CA VAL A 467 -5.18 -11.91 -21.85
C VAL A 467 -3.99 -12.78 -22.26
N ASP A 468 -4.07 -14.09 -22.02
CA ASP A 468 -3.04 -15.05 -22.36
C ASP A 468 -2.61 -14.98 -23.83
N SER A 469 -1.33 -14.76 -24.06
CA SER A 469 -0.75 -14.69 -25.39
C SER A 469 0.75 -14.51 -25.36
N SER A 470 1.41 -14.80 -26.48
CA SER A 470 2.79 -14.38 -26.74
C SER A 470 2.84 -12.93 -27.23
N PHE A 471 3.92 -12.23 -26.93
CA PHE A 471 4.15 -10.84 -27.33
C PHE A 471 5.66 -10.52 -27.30
N VAL A 472 6.03 -9.31 -27.71
CA VAL A 472 7.43 -8.85 -27.69
C VAL A 472 7.50 -7.48 -27.03
N GLY A 473 8.32 -7.38 -26.00
CA GLY A 473 8.65 -6.14 -25.31
C GLY A 473 7.60 -5.64 -24.30
N ALA A 474 8.04 -4.75 -23.41
CA ALA A 474 7.25 -4.25 -22.30
C ALA A 474 6.07 -3.35 -22.74
N VAL A 475 6.18 -2.67 -23.87
CA VAL A 475 5.07 -1.87 -24.43
C VAL A 475 3.90 -2.76 -24.80
N SER A 476 4.15 -3.89 -25.46
CA SER A 476 3.09 -4.86 -25.78
C SER A 476 2.50 -5.52 -24.53
N LEU A 477 3.34 -5.79 -23.51
CA LEU A 477 2.87 -6.25 -22.20
C LEU A 477 1.92 -5.23 -21.57
N ALA A 478 2.32 -3.96 -21.50
CA ALA A 478 1.53 -2.89 -20.92
C ALA A 478 0.16 -2.72 -21.61
N GLN A 479 0.13 -2.80 -22.95
CA GLN A 479 -1.11 -2.78 -23.74
C GLN A 479 -2.05 -3.96 -23.43
N LYS A 480 -1.50 -5.17 -23.22
CA LYS A 480 -2.32 -6.32 -22.82
C LYS A 480 -2.87 -6.17 -21.41
N LEU A 481 -2.03 -5.77 -20.46
CA LEU A 481 -2.45 -5.56 -19.08
C LEU A 481 -3.53 -4.47 -18.97
N SER A 482 -3.48 -3.41 -19.80
CA SER A 482 -4.49 -2.35 -19.78
C SER A 482 -5.88 -2.80 -20.24
N GLN A 483 -5.97 -3.93 -20.93
CA GLN A 483 -7.21 -4.52 -21.43
C GLN A 483 -7.73 -5.65 -20.53
N SER A 484 -6.95 -6.05 -19.53
CA SER A 484 -7.23 -7.21 -18.68
C SER A 484 -8.25 -6.90 -17.59
N GLN A 485 -9.26 -7.77 -17.48
CA GLN A 485 -10.21 -7.76 -16.36
C GLN A 485 -9.55 -8.20 -15.06
N ASP A 486 -8.60 -9.12 -15.16
CA ASP A 486 -7.82 -9.61 -14.03
C ASP A 486 -7.01 -8.48 -13.40
N VAL A 487 -6.41 -7.61 -14.22
CA VAL A 487 -5.68 -6.43 -13.76
C VAL A 487 -6.63 -5.45 -13.06
N ALA A 488 -7.79 -5.15 -13.63
CA ALA A 488 -8.76 -4.27 -12.99
C ALA A 488 -9.25 -4.83 -11.64
N GLN A 489 -9.44 -6.16 -11.56
CA GLN A 489 -9.82 -6.83 -10.31
C GLN A 489 -8.67 -6.77 -9.28
N CYS A 490 -7.43 -7.00 -9.70
CA CYS A 490 -6.28 -6.90 -8.83
C CYS A 490 -6.09 -5.48 -8.29
N VAL A 491 -6.15 -4.46 -9.14
CA VAL A 491 -6.05 -3.05 -8.72
C VAL A 491 -7.17 -2.70 -7.73
N SER A 492 -8.41 -3.11 -8.03
CA SER A 492 -9.54 -2.92 -7.12
C SER A 492 -9.32 -3.61 -5.77
N TYR A 493 -8.74 -4.80 -5.78
CA TYR A 493 -8.41 -5.56 -4.58
C TYR A 493 -7.32 -4.88 -3.75
N GLN A 494 -6.26 -4.36 -4.36
CA GLN A 494 -5.20 -3.64 -3.65
C GLN A 494 -5.75 -2.41 -2.93
N TRP A 495 -6.57 -1.61 -3.61
CA TRP A 495 -7.20 -0.43 -3.03
C TRP A 495 -8.24 -0.77 -1.96
N LEU A 496 -9.02 -1.85 -2.14
CA LEU A 496 -9.97 -2.33 -1.13
C LEU A 496 -9.24 -2.80 0.14
N ARG A 497 -8.13 -3.53 -0.01
CA ARG A 497 -7.29 -3.94 1.13
C ARG A 497 -6.79 -2.73 1.91
N TYR A 498 -6.26 -1.74 1.22
CA TYR A 498 -5.83 -0.50 1.87
C TYR A 498 -6.99 0.20 2.58
N ALA A 499 -8.14 0.35 1.93
CA ALA A 499 -9.32 1.01 2.49
C ALA A 499 -9.80 0.36 3.80
N LEU A 500 -9.73 -0.98 3.88
CA LEU A 500 -10.14 -1.77 5.03
C LEU A 500 -9.01 -2.02 6.05
N GLY A 501 -7.76 -1.75 5.70
CA GLY A 501 -6.59 -2.06 6.52
C GLY A 501 -6.35 -3.57 6.69
N LEU A 502 -6.53 -4.35 5.62
CA LEU A 502 -6.45 -5.81 5.63
C LEU A 502 -5.29 -6.34 4.80
N ASP A 503 -4.69 -7.44 5.24
CA ASP A 503 -3.70 -8.20 4.46
C ASP A 503 -4.33 -9.31 3.60
N THR A 504 -3.51 -10.01 2.84
CA THR A 504 -3.95 -11.06 1.91
C THR A 504 -4.51 -12.31 2.61
N SER A 505 -4.23 -12.51 3.88
CA SER A 505 -4.79 -13.63 4.67
C SER A 505 -6.20 -13.33 5.21
N GLN A 506 -6.55 -12.04 5.29
CA GLN A 506 -7.79 -11.56 5.88
C GLN A 506 -8.91 -11.33 4.85
N ILE A 507 -8.55 -11.11 3.59
CA ILE A 507 -9.52 -10.84 2.51
C ILE A 507 -9.09 -11.54 1.23
N ASN A 508 -10.02 -12.14 0.50
CA ASN A 508 -9.74 -12.76 -0.78
C ASN A 508 -10.07 -11.85 -1.98
N LEU A 509 -9.51 -12.19 -3.12
CA LEU A 509 -9.65 -11.42 -4.37
C LEU A 509 -11.11 -11.29 -4.84
N ALA A 510 -11.96 -12.29 -4.54
CA ALA A 510 -13.37 -12.26 -4.91
C ALA A 510 -14.15 -11.07 -4.31
N ALA A 511 -13.69 -10.52 -3.17
CA ALA A 511 -14.30 -9.34 -2.57
C ALA A 511 -14.24 -8.09 -3.46
N ALA A 512 -13.29 -8.03 -4.39
CA ALA A 512 -13.12 -6.90 -5.29
C ALA A 512 -13.90 -7.03 -6.62
N SER A 513 -14.55 -8.17 -6.92
CA SER A 513 -15.14 -8.44 -8.24
C SER A 513 -16.21 -7.42 -8.66
N ALA A 514 -17.14 -7.07 -7.77
CA ALA A 514 -18.18 -6.08 -8.07
C ALA A 514 -17.60 -4.66 -8.21
N ILE A 515 -16.59 -4.33 -7.40
CA ILE A 515 -15.88 -3.05 -7.46
C ILE A 515 -15.13 -2.94 -8.80
N ALA A 516 -14.45 -4.01 -9.21
CA ALA A 516 -13.73 -4.07 -10.48
C ALA A 516 -14.65 -3.90 -11.69
N SER A 517 -15.85 -4.51 -11.65
CA SER A 517 -16.85 -4.33 -12.72
C SER A 517 -17.31 -2.88 -12.85
N THR A 518 -17.49 -2.16 -11.73
CA THR A 518 -17.82 -0.73 -11.74
C THR A 518 -16.65 0.11 -12.25
N PHE A 519 -15.44 -0.21 -11.82
CA PHE A 519 -14.20 0.44 -12.24
C PHE A 519 -13.98 0.32 -13.75
N GLN A 520 -14.17 -0.87 -14.31
CA GLN A 520 -14.06 -1.10 -15.75
C GLN A 520 -15.16 -0.40 -16.54
N ALA A 521 -16.42 -0.40 -16.05
CA ALA A 521 -17.51 0.32 -16.67
C ALA A 521 -17.28 1.84 -16.74
N ALA A 522 -16.39 2.36 -15.89
CA ALA A 522 -15.93 3.74 -15.86
C ALA A 522 -14.57 3.94 -16.58
N ASP A 523 -14.22 3.10 -17.55
CA ASP A 523 -12.97 3.15 -18.31
C ASP A 523 -11.69 3.15 -17.44
N GLY A 524 -11.76 2.53 -16.26
CA GLY A 524 -10.64 2.47 -15.33
C GLY A 524 -10.33 3.81 -14.66
N ALA A 525 -11.32 4.66 -14.43
CA ALA A 525 -11.19 5.91 -13.69
C ALA A 525 -10.94 5.65 -12.20
N PHE A 526 -9.81 6.07 -11.67
CA PHE A 526 -9.45 5.88 -10.27
C PHE A 526 -10.42 6.59 -9.31
N SER A 527 -10.95 7.73 -9.69
CA SER A 527 -11.99 8.43 -8.93
C SER A 527 -13.23 7.54 -8.73
N GLU A 528 -13.67 6.81 -9.76
CA GLU A 528 -14.80 5.90 -9.68
C GLU A 528 -14.45 4.59 -8.95
N LEU A 529 -13.21 4.13 -9.01
CA LEU A 529 -12.72 3.04 -8.17
C LEU A 529 -12.89 3.37 -6.68
N LEU A 530 -12.43 4.55 -6.24
CA LEU A 530 -12.53 4.98 -4.84
C LEU A 530 -14.00 5.11 -4.41
N VAL A 531 -14.84 5.65 -5.28
CA VAL A 531 -16.30 5.73 -5.05
C VAL A 531 -16.90 4.33 -4.93
N ALA A 532 -16.61 3.42 -5.85
CA ALA A 532 -17.12 2.05 -5.82
C ALA A 532 -16.74 1.31 -4.53
N ILE A 533 -15.50 1.52 -4.04
CA ILE A 533 -15.05 0.98 -2.75
C ILE A 533 -15.91 1.51 -1.62
N THR A 534 -16.08 2.84 -1.52
CA THR A 534 -16.82 3.47 -0.40
C THR A 534 -18.30 3.14 -0.41
N ARG A 535 -18.90 2.88 -1.58
CA ARG A 535 -20.28 2.43 -1.74
C ARG A 535 -20.50 0.96 -1.39
N SER A 536 -19.44 0.14 -1.38
CA SER A 536 -19.56 -1.30 -1.17
C SER A 536 -20.06 -1.63 0.24
N ASP A 537 -20.78 -2.75 0.37
CA ASP A 537 -21.20 -3.23 1.69
C ASP A 537 -20.01 -3.58 2.58
N TYR A 538 -18.89 -4.01 2.01
CA TYR A 538 -17.67 -4.31 2.76
C TYR A 538 -17.07 -3.06 3.41
N PHE A 539 -17.19 -1.91 2.77
CA PHE A 539 -16.72 -0.66 3.35
C PHE A 539 -17.66 -0.10 4.41
N ARG A 540 -18.97 -0.34 4.29
CA ARG A 540 -20.00 0.20 5.20
C ARG A 540 -20.43 -0.76 6.31
N SER A 541 -19.83 -1.92 6.37
CA SER A 541 -20.16 -2.96 7.35
C SER A 541 -18.92 -3.62 7.93
N ILE A 542 -19.11 -4.44 8.94
CA ILE A 542 -18.10 -5.31 9.54
C ILE A 542 -18.64 -6.74 9.62
N ALA A 543 -17.80 -7.76 9.40
CA ALA A 543 -18.16 -9.13 9.68
C ALA A 543 -18.00 -9.40 11.18
N VAL A 544 -19.02 -9.95 11.79
CA VAL A 544 -18.92 -10.44 13.18
C VAL A 544 -18.51 -11.91 13.12
N SER A 545 -17.37 -12.25 13.70
CA SER A 545 -16.97 -13.64 13.90
C SER A 545 -17.99 -14.34 14.80
N LYS A 546 -18.50 -15.47 14.34
CA LYS A 546 -19.39 -16.34 15.13
C LYS A 546 -18.64 -16.95 16.30
#